data_f57b2fcb02d791c4b0b1146c943609f1
#
_entry.id   f57b2fcb02d791c4b0b1146c943609f1
#
_cell.length_a   1.000
_cell.length_b   1.000
_cell.length_c   1.000
_cell.angle_alpha   90.00
_cell.angle_beta   90.00
_cell.angle_gamma   90.00
#
_symmetry.space_group_name_H-M   'P 1'
#
loop_
_entity.id
_entity.type
_entity.pdbx_description
1 polymer ?
#
loop_
_entity_poly.entity_id
_entity_poly.type
_entity_poly.pdbx_seq_one_letter_code
_entity_poly.pdbx_strand_id
1 'polypeptide(L)'
;MGRLVVEEVRAAGVPLVGGIGGSDGVAPPDDVTRYADIAALAGASDLVIDFTHAEAVRAHAAALADAGTAWVLGTSGLSAAEEAAVATAAGRIAVVYAANFSAGVTLVLSLAERMAAVLPASAYDAEIVEMHHRQKVDAPSGTAIGIGRAVARGRGVALEDVIDSARHGHTGARRTGAIGFASLRGGQVVGEHTLIFAAADEQIALTHRGFDRRSFAAGAVRAALWAAGRGAGLFTMEDVLGLR
;
A
#
# COMPACT_ATOMS: atom_id res chain seq x y z
N MET A 1 13.03 -4.61 -0.48
CA MET A 1 11.90 -5.26 -1.19
C MET A 1 12.36 -6.18 -2.32
N GLY A 2 13.21 -5.76 -3.24
CA GLY A 2 13.56 -6.54 -4.43
C GLY A 2 13.95 -8.00 -4.18
N ARG A 3 14.78 -8.29 -3.17
CA ARG A 3 15.13 -9.69 -2.81
C ARG A 3 13.92 -10.53 -2.40
N LEU A 4 13.01 -9.97 -1.61
CA LEU A 4 11.77 -10.67 -1.22
C LEU A 4 10.87 -10.92 -2.43
N VAL A 5 10.80 -9.97 -3.37
CA VAL A 5 10.05 -10.15 -4.63
C VAL A 5 10.64 -11.30 -5.44
N VAL A 6 11.99 -11.38 -5.58
CA VAL A 6 12.66 -12.49 -6.26
C VAL A 6 12.30 -13.84 -5.63
N GLU A 7 12.34 -13.93 -4.28
CA GLU A 7 11.96 -15.15 -3.57
C GLU A 7 10.49 -15.54 -3.81
N GLU A 8 9.57 -14.57 -3.78
CA GLU A 8 8.15 -14.83 -4.00
C GLU A 8 7.83 -15.19 -5.46
N VAL A 9 8.50 -14.57 -6.45
CA VAL A 9 8.37 -14.94 -7.87
C VAL A 9 8.80 -16.40 -8.08
N ARG A 10 9.92 -16.79 -7.48
CA ARG A 10 10.41 -18.19 -7.54
C ARG A 10 9.44 -19.16 -6.85
N ALA A 11 8.95 -18.79 -5.65
CA ALA A 11 7.99 -19.60 -4.92
C ALA A 11 6.68 -19.79 -5.69
N ALA A 12 6.28 -18.80 -6.50
CA ALA A 12 5.12 -18.88 -7.38
C ALA A 12 5.37 -19.73 -8.65
N GLY A 13 6.61 -20.20 -8.90
CA GLY A 13 6.95 -20.98 -10.09
C GLY A 13 6.90 -20.17 -11.40
N VAL A 14 7.03 -18.86 -11.31
CA VAL A 14 6.96 -17.94 -12.47
C VAL A 14 8.39 -17.68 -12.98
N PRO A 15 8.63 -17.66 -14.31
CA PRO A 15 9.91 -17.28 -14.87
C PRO A 15 10.37 -15.89 -14.40
N LEU A 16 11.58 -15.81 -13.85
CA LEU A 16 12.22 -14.56 -13.49
C LEU A 16 13.25 -14.20 -14.57
N VAL A 17 12.95 -13.19 -15.37
CA VAL A 17 13.83 -12.76 -16.47
C VAL A 17 15.07 -12.06 -15.93
N GLY A 18 14.92 -11.20 -14.90
CA GLY A 18 16.03 -10.47 -14.30
C GLY A 18 15.59 -9.30 -13.46
N GLY A 19 16.50 -8.35 -13.24
CA GLY A 19 16.24 -7.14 -12.49
C GLY A 19 17.25 -6.04 -12.75
N ILE A 20 16.95 -4.85 -12.27
CA ILE A 20 17.90 -3.73 -12.18
C ILE A 20 18.29 -3.51 -10.72
N GLY A 21 19.52 -3.06 -10.47
CA GLY A 21 19.97 -2.70 -9.13
C GLY A 21 19.31 -1.41 -8.66
N GLY A 22 19.01 -1.32 -7.35
CA GLY A 22 18.54 -0.07 -6.75
C GLY A 22 19.63 0.98 -6.63
N SER A 23 19.23 2.23 -6.42
CA SER A 23 20.14 3.37 -6.19
C SER A 23 20.95 3.27 -4.89
N ASP A 24 20.54 2.39 -3.97
CA ASP A 24 21.24 2.05 -2.72
C ASP A 24 22.45 1.12 -2.91
N GLY A 25 22.76 0.78 -4.18
CA GLY A 25 23.90 -0.09 -4.53
C GLY A 25 23.64 -1.58 -4.22
N VAL A 26 22.47 -1.97 -3.77
CA VAL A 26 22.14 -3.37 -3.54
C VAL A 26 21.90 -4.06 -4.88
N ALA A 27 22.85 -4.90 -5.28
CA ALA A 27 22.72 -5.70 -6.49
C ALA A 27 21.60 -6.75 -6.35
N PRO A 28 20.97 -7.16 -7.46
CA PRO A 28 20.19 -8.40 -7.51
C PRO A 28 21.01 -9.58 -6.98
N PRO A 29 20.38 -10.68 -6.53
CA PRO A 29 21.09 -11.93 -6.26
C PRO A 29 21.96 -12.35 -7.44
N ASP A 30 23.12 -12.98 -7.18
CA ASP A 30 24.12 -13.31 -8.21
C ASP A 30 23.61 -14.19 -9.36
N ASP A 31 22.56 -14.96 -9.10
CA ASP A 31 21.89 -15.85 -10.06
C ASP A 31 20.70 -15.16 -10.79
N VAL A 32 20.50 -13.86 -10.59
CA VAL A 32 19.49 -13.03 -11.28
C VAL A 32 20.17 -12.18 -12.35
N THR A 33 19.75 -12.33 -13.61
CA THR A 33 20.25 -11.52 -14.72
C THR A 33 20.09 -10.04 -14.43
N ARG A 34 21.19 -9.28 -14.51
CA ARG A 34 21.19 -7.85 -14.29
C ARG A 34 21.05 -7.11 -15.62
N TYR A 35 20.02 -6.30 -15.75
CA TYR A 35 19.84 -5.39 -16.87
C TYR A 35 20.47 -4.01 -16.59
N ALA A 36 20.88 -3.33 -17.65
CA ALA A 36 21.55 -2.04 -17.55
C ALA A 36 20.60 -0.93 -17.08
N ASP A 37 19.36 -0.98 -17.55
CA ASP A 37 18.32 0.02 -17.28
C ASP A 37 16.92 -0.58 -17.40
N ILE A 38 15.93 0.27 -17.13
CA ILE A 38 14.51 -0.13 -17.16
C ILE A 38 14.04 -0.44 -18.59
N ALA A 39 14.57 0.20 -19.63
CA ALA A 39 14.16 -0.05 -21.00
C ALA A 39 14.60 -1.44 -21.48
N ALA A 40 15.83 -1.84 -21.15
CA ALA A 40 16.34 -3.18 -21.42
C ALA A 40 15.57 -4.26 -20.68
N LEU A 41 15.23 -4.02 -19.40
CA LEU A 41 14.42 -4.94 -18.61
C LEU A 41 12.99 -5.04 -19.16
N ALA A 42 12.37 -3.93 -19.50
CA ALA A 42 11.02 -3.86 -20.05
C ALA A 42 10.90 -4.66 -21.36
N GLY A 43 11.86 -4.46 -22.29
CA GLY A 43 11.88 -5.18 -23.57
C GLY A 43 12.09 -6.68 -23.46
N ALA A 44 12.56 -7.18 -22.31
CA ALA A 44 12.78 -8.60 -22.04
C ALA A 44 11.69 -9.23 -21.13
N SER A 45 10.71 -8.45 -20.67
CA SER A 45 9.74 -8.88 -19.65
C SER A 45 8.31 -8.66 -20.13
N ASP A 46 7.39 -9.55 -19.77
CA ASP A 46 5.95 -9.34 -19.94
C ASP A 46 5.38 -8.38 -18.88
N LEU A 47 6.04 -8.34 -17.69
CA LEU A 47 5.62 -7.54 -16.55
C LEU A 47 6.81 -7.18 -15.67
N VAL A 48 6.81 -5.98 -15.11
CA VAL A 48 7.79 -5.49 -14.14
C VAL A 48 7.13 -5.17 -12.81
N ILE A 49 7.74 -5.64 -11.71
CA ILE A 49 7.39 -5.27 -10.32
C ILE A 49 8.40 -4.23 -9.83
N ASP A 50 7.92 -3.06 -9.46
CA ASP A 50 8.72 -1.88 -9.16
C ASP A 50 8.49 -1.37 -7.73
N PHE A 51 9.54 -1.40 -6.91
CA PHE A 51 9.62 -0.82 -5.57
C PHE A 51 10.81 0.15 -5.47
N THR A 52 11.04 0.93 -6.49
CA THR A 52 12.14 1.91 -6.54
C THR A 52 11.76 3.23 -5.84
N HIS A 53 12.26 4.35 -6.30
CA HIS A 53 12.01 5.67 -5.73
C HIS A 53 11.08 6.49 -6.62
N ALA A 54 10.35 7.44 -6.03
CA ALA A 54 9.39 8.30 -6.75
C ALA A 54 10.04 8.99 -7.97
N GLU A 55 11.27 9.46 -7.84
CA GLU A 55 12.02 10.14 -8.91
C GLU A 55 12.21 9.27 -10.17
N ALA A 56 12.25 7.94 -10.05
CA ALA A 56 12.40 7.02 -11.17
C ALA A 56 11.09 6.76 -11.91
N VAL A 57 9.94 6.99 -11.27
CA VAL A 57 8.60 6.59 -11.77
C VAL A 57 8.29 7.17 -13.15
N ARG A 58 8.64 8.42 -13.42
CA ARG A 58 8.37 9.04 -14.73
C ARG A 58 9.13 8.36 -15.87
N ALA A 59 10.41 8.03 -15.65
CA ALA A 59 11.22 7.32 -16.63
C ALA A 59 10.74 5.88 -16.82
N HIS A 60 10.39 5.21 -15.73
CA HIS A 60 9.84 3.84 -15.76
C HIS A 60 8.50 3.80 -16.48
N ALA A 61 7.58 4.73 -16.20
CA ALA A 61 6.30 4.85 -16.86
C ALA A 61 6.43 4.94 -18.39
N ALA A 62 7.35 5.79 -18.87
CA ALA A 62 7.61 5.96 -20.29
C ALA A 62 8.18 4.67 -20.92
N ALA A 63 9.23 4.10 -20.34
CA ALA A 63 9.90 2.92 -20.87
C ALA A 63 8.98 1.68 -20.92
N LEU A 64 8.20 1.45 -19.85
CA LEU A 64 7.27 0.32 -19.76
C LEU A 64 6.11 0.48 -20.74
N ALA A 65 5.55 1.69 -20.87
CA ALA A 65 4.50 1.98 -21.84
C ALA A 65 4.99 1.84 -23.29
N ASP A 66 6.23 2.23 -23.60
CA ASP A 66 6.82 2.09 -24.93
C ASP A 66 7.11 0.63 -25.29
N ALA A 67 7.49 -0.18 -24.31
CA ALA A 67 7.70 -1.62 -24.49
C ALA A 67 6.39 -2.44 -24.49
N GLY A 68 5.26 -1.87 -24.06
CA GLY A 68 4.01 -2.60 -23.87
C GLY A 68 4.01 -3.54 -22.66
N THR A 69 4.92 -3.31 -21.69
CA THR A 69 5.17 -4.18 -20.56
C THR A 69 4.29 -3.79 -19.37
N ALA A 70 3.51 -4.72 -18.84
CA ALA A 70 2.65 -4.47 -17.68
C ALA A 70 3.47 -4.05 -16.43
N TRP A 71 2.85 -3.30 -15.53
CA TRP A 71 3.54 -2.68 -14.41
C TRP A 71 2.83 -2.86 -13.07
N VAL A 72 3.53 -3.38 -12.08
CA VAL A 72 3.11 -3.39 -10.67
C VAL A 72 3.98 -2.39 -9.92
N LEU A 73 3.38 -1.27 -9.50
CA LEU A 73 4.08 -0.14 -8.88
C LEU A 73 3.78 -0.07 -7.38
N GLY A 74 4.82 -0.31 -6.57
CA GLY A 74 4.78 -0.25 -5.10
C GLY A 74 5.57 0.93 -4.52
N THR A 75 5.98 1.88 -5.34
CA THR A 75 6.65 3.10 -4.89
C THR A 75 5.65 4.05 -4.24
N SER A 76 5.96 4.53 -3.04
CA SER A 76 5.14 5.48 -2.29
C SER A 76 5.69 6.90 -2.39
N GLY A 77 4.86 7.89 -2.03
CA GLY A 77 5.29 9.29 -1.97
C GLY A 77 5.37 9.96 -3.34
N LEU A 78 4.55 9.52 -4.30
CA LEU A 78 4.48 10.14 -5.62
C LEU A 78 3.91 11.57 -5.52
N SER A 79 4.51 12.48 -6.28
CA SER A 79 3.93 13.80 -6.55
C SER A 79 2.83 13.71 -7.62
N ALA A 80 2.07 14.79 -7.80
CA ALA A 80 1.07 14.88 -8.87
C ALA A 80 1.66 14.62 -10.27
N ALA A 81 2.93 14.95 -10.49
CA ALA A 81 3.61 14.72 -11.77
C ALA A 81 3.91 13.24 -12.02
N GLU A 82 4.34 12.50 -10.99
CA GLU A 82 4.52 11.05 -11.08
C GLU A 82 3.18 10.33 -11.22
N GLU A 83 2.15 10.73 -10.47
CA GLU A 83 0.80 10.17 -10.59
C GLU A 83 0.22 10.38 -11.99
N ALA A 84 0.41 11.55 -12.60
CA ALA A 84 0.02 11.83 -13.98
C ALA A 84 0.77 10.94 -14.99
N ALA A 85 2.06 10.66 -14.76
CA ALA A 85 2.84 9.76 -15.60
C ALA A 85 2.34 8.31 -15.50
N VAL A 86 2.00 7.85 -14.30
CA VAL A 86 1.36 6.54 -14.05
C VAL A 86 0.03 6.43 -14.79
N ALA A 87 -0.83 7.45 -14.68
CA ALA A 87 -2.12 7.49 -15.37
C ALA A 87 -1.95 7.48 -16.91
N THR A 88 -0.94 8.18 -17.43
CA THR A 88 -0.61 8.16 -18.88
C THR A 88 -0.16 6.78 -19.34
N ALA A 89 0.72 6.12 -18.58
CA ALA A 89 1.15 4.75 -18.90
C ALA A 89 -0.02 3.76 -18.85
N ALA A 90 -0.93 3.92 -17.90
CA ALA A 90 -2.14 3.09 -17.76
C ALA A 90 -3.10 3.19 -18.94
N GLY A 91 -3.03 4.26 -19.75
CA GLY A 91 -3.73 4.36 -21.02
C GLY A 91 -3.19 3.42 -22.12
N ARG A 92 -2.01 2.82 -21.93
CA ARG A 92 -1.32 1.97 -22.92
C ARG A 92 -1.03 0.56 -22.41
N ILE A 93 -0.84 0.37 -21.11
CA ILE A 93 -0.49 -0.90 -20.46
C ILE A 93 -1.34 -1.13 -19.21
N ALA A 94 -1.38 -2.38 -18.72
CA ALA A 94 -1.95 -2.68 -17.42
C ALA A 94 -1.00 -2.17 -16.31
N VAL A 95 -1.51 -1.32 -15.42
CA VAL A 95 -0.77 -0.82 -14.25
C VAL A 95 -1.53 -1.15 -12.98
N VAL A 96 -0.92 -1.89 -12.06
CA VAL A 96 -1.44 -2.04 -10.69
C VAL A 96 -0.63 -1.13 -9.78
N TYR A 97 -1.23 -0.06 -9.28
CA TYR A 97 -0.59 0.88 -8.37
C TYR A 97 -1.20 0.80 -6.97
N ALA A 98 -0.36 0.59 -5.97
CA ALA A 98 -0.77 0.59 -4.58
C ALA A 98 0.38 1.05 -3.65
N ALA A 99 0.04 1.88 -2.67
CA ALA A 99 0.98 2.27 -1.61
C ALA A 99 1.28 1.11 -0.64
N ASN A 100 0.45 0.06 -0.64
CA ASN A 100 0.62 -1.13 0.19
C ASN A 100 0.06 -2.36 -0.55
N PHE A 101 0.89 -3.40 -0.71
CA PHE A 101 0.51 -4.63 -1.40
C PHE A 101 0.06 -5.76 -0.46
N SER A 102 0.01 -5.55 0.86
CA SER A 102 -0.54 -6.55 1.77
C SER A 102 -2.03 -6.77 1.50
N ALA A 103 -2.41 -7.98 1.12
CA ALA A 103 -3.82 -8.36 0.96
C ALA A 103 -4.62 -8.14 2.25
N GLY A 104 -4.02 -8.42 3.41
CA GLY A 104 -4.63 -8.18 4.72
C GLY A 104 -4.90 -6.70 4.98
N VAL A 105 -3.94 -5.82 4.67
CA VAL A 105 -4.13 -4.37 4.81
C VAL A 105 -5.21 -3.87 3.85
N THR A 106 -5.20 -4.29 2.59
CA THR A 106 -6.23 -3.91 1.62
C THR A 106 -7.63 -4.32 2.08
N LEU A 107 -7.77 -5.55 2.59
CA LEU A 107 -9.05 -6.03 3.15
C LEU A 107 -9.49 -5.18 4.35
N VAL A 108 -8.57 -4.86 5.27
CA VAL A 108 -8.86 -3.99 6.43
C VAL A 108 -9.35 -2.62 5.98
N LEU A 109 -8.72 -2.00 4.97
CA LEU A 109 -9.16 -0.70 4.44
C LEU A 109 -10.58 -0.76 3.85
N SER A 110 -10.88 -1.79 3.04
CA SER A 110 -12.20 -1.99 2.45
C SER A 110 -13.29 -2.24 3.53
N LEU A 111 -12.97 -3.07 4.54
CA LEU A 111 -13.89 -3.32 5.65
C LEU A 111 -14.08 -2.07 6.52
N ALA A 112 -13.03 -1.30 6.78
CA ALA A 112 -13.10 -0.06 7.56
C ALA A 112 -14.07 0.94 6.94
N GLU A 113 -14.01 1.12 5.61
CA GLU A 113 -14.92 2.00 4.87
C GLU A 113 -16.37 1.52 4.96
N ARG A 114 -16.62 0.22 4.70
CA ARG A 114 -17.96 -0.39 4.78
C ARG A 114 -18.55 -0.33 6.19
N MET A 115 -17.74 -0.61 7.22
CA MET A 115 -18.15 -0.49 8.62
C MET A 115 -18.53 0.95 8.96
N ALA A 116 -17.69 1.91 8.59
CA ALA A 116 -17.94 3.33 8.84
C ALA A 116 -19.20 3.87 8.13
N ALA A 117 -19.57 3.30 6.98
CA ALA A 117 -20.77 3.68 6.26
C ALA A 117 -22.08 3.24 6.98
N VAL A 118 -22.03 2.18 7.78
CA VAL A 118 -23.20 1.66 8.50
C VAL A 118 -23.19 2.00 10.00
N LEU A 119 -22.04 2.39 10.56
CA LEU A 119 -21.86 2.75 11.97
C LEU A 119 -21.81 4.28 12.12
N PRO A 120 -22.94 4.97 12.43
CA PRO A 120 -23.00 6.41 12.42
C PRO A 120 -22.11 7.02 13.50
N ALA A 121 -21.45 8.13 13.16
CA ALA A 121 -20.52 8.83 14.02
C ALA A 121 -21.16 9.40 15.33
N SER A 122 -22.48 9.53 15.37
CA SER A 122 -23.23 9.91 16.57
C SER A 122 -23.34 8.81 17.62
N ALA A 123 -23.17 7.53 17.22
CA ALA A 123 -23.28 6.37 18.11
C ALA A 123 -21.95 5.63 18.28
N TYR A 124 -21.08 5.63 17.29
CA TYR A 124 -19.82 4.89 17.29
C TYR A 124 -18.62 5.84 17.15
N ASP A 125 -17.81 5.89 18.17
CA ASP A 125 -16.50 6.52 18.15
C ASP A 125 -15.50 5.65 17.39
N ALA A 126 -14.70 6.26 16.50
CA ALA A 126 -13.67 5.56 15.75
C ALA A 126 -12.27 5.90 16.31
N GLU A 127 -11.53 4.87 16.73
CA GLU A 127 -10.17 5.00 17.25
C GLU A 127 -9.23 4.05 16.52
N ILE A 128 -8.04 4.53 16.17
CA ILE A 128 -7.01 3.77 15.49
C ILE A 128 -5.77 3.71 16.38
N VAL A 129 -5.38 2.50 16.75
CA VAL A 129 -4.14 2.23 17.50
C VAL A 129 -3.17 1.52 16.59
N GLU A 130 -1.93 2.02 16.51
CA GLU A 130 -0.87 1.39 15.71
C GLU A 130 0.43 1.23 16.50
N MET A 131 1.15 0.16 16.22
CA MET A 131 2.46 -0.09 16.84
C MET A 131 3.49 -0.51 15.77
N HIS A 132 4.67 0.11 15.84
CA HIS A 132 5.83 -0.24 15.03
C HIS A 132 7.12 -0.27 15.86
N HIS A 133 8.17 -0.75 15.20
CA HIS A 133 9.51 -0.79 15.79
C HIS A 133 10.01 0.61 16.20
N ARG A 134 10.97 0.64 17.13
CA ARG A 134 11.51 1.88 17.71
C ARG A 134 12.18 2.82 16.70
N GLN A 135 12.59 2.34 15.54
CA GLN A 135 13.27 3.13 14.50
C GLN A 135 12.31 3.83 13.52
N LYS A 136 11.00 3.58 13.61
CA LYS A 136 10.03 4.25 12.72
C LYS A 136 9.91 5.71 13.10
N VAL A 137 10.11 6.59 12.12
CA VAL A 137 10.22 8.05 12.32
C VAL A 137 8.89 8.79 12.13
N ASP A 138 7.99 8.27 11.29
CA ASP A 138 6.68 8.87 11.04
C ASP A 138 5.63 8.33 12.04
N ALA A 139 4.71 9.19 12.47
CA ALA A 139 3.55 8.88 13.28
C ALA A 139 2.40 9.87 13.00
N PRO A 140 1.15 9.40 12.77
CA PRO A 140 0.77 8.00 12.60
C PRO A 140 1.39 7.35 11.36
N SER A 141 1.44 6.01 11.31
CA SER A 141 1.94 5.28 10.13
C SER A 141 1.07 5.52 8.90
N GLY A 142 1.65 5.38 7.68
CA GLY A 142 0.88 5.50 6.44
C GLY A 142 -0.32 4.55 6.38
N THR A 143 -0.22 3.34 6.93
CA THR A 143 -1.35 2.39 7.01
C THR A 143 -2.42 2.88 7.99
N ALA A 144 -2.05 3.44 9.13
CA ALA A 144 -3.02 4.02 10.07
C ALA A 144 -3.78 5.20 9.43
N ILE A 145 -3.06 6.09 8.74
CA ILE A 145 -3.68 7.18 7.96
C ILE A 145 -4.60 6.62 6.88
N GLY A 146 -4.19 5.54 6.19
CA GLY A 146 -5.04 4.85 5.22
C GLY A 146 -6.35 4.34 5.82
N ILE A 147 -6.29 3.72 7.02
CA ILE A 147 -7.48 3.29 7.78
C ILE A 147 -8.36 4.50 8.13
N GLY A 148 -7.77 5.58 8.63
CA GLY A 148 -8.51 6.81 8.93
C GLY A 148 -9.21 7.41 7.72
N ARG A 149 -8.53 7.44 6.56
CA ARG A 149 -9.14 7.87 5.29
C ARG A 149 -10.28 6.95 4.85
N ALA A 150 -10.16 5.65 5.05
CA ALA A 150 -11.23 4.70 4.74
C ALA A 150 -12.46 4.95 5.63
N VAL A 151 -12.27 5.16 6.93
CA VAL A 151 -13.34 5.53 7.87
C VAL A 151 -13.98 6.88 7.45
N ALA A 152 -13.16 7.88 7.12
CA ALA A 152 -13.64 9.20 6.70
C ALA A 152 -14.49 9.11 5.41
N ARG A 153 -14.02 8.34 4.40
CA ARG A 153 -14.82 8.10 3.18
C ARG A 153 -16.15 7.42 3.49
N GLY A 154 -16.14 6.37 4.31
CA GLY A 154 -17.39 5.69 4.73
C GLY A 154 -18.37 6.62 5.44
N ARG A 155 -17.88 7.65 6.13
CA ARG A 155 -18.67 8.69 6.80
C ARG A 155 -18.98 9.91 5.93
N GLY A 156 -18.47 9.97 4.70
CA GLY A 156 -18.67 11.10 3.79
C GLY A 156 -18.00 12.41 4.23
N VAL A 157 -16.86 12.33 4.92
CA VAL A 157 -16.11 13.50 5.43
C VAL A 157 -14.64 13.44 4.98
N ALA A 158 -13.93 14.58 5.02
CA ALA A 158 -12.49 14.60 4.86
C ALA A 158 -11.78 14.23 6.17
N LEU A 159 -10.73 13.43 6.11
CA LEU A 159 -9.99 13.04 7.32
C LEU A 159 -9.41 14.25 8.03
N GLU A 160 -8.92 15.22 7.29
CA GLU A 160 -8.26 16.43 7.77
C GLU A 160 -9.17 17.27 8.69
N ASP A 161 -10.49 17.19 8.50
CA ASP A 161 -11.49 17.93 9.30
C ASP A 161 -11.83 17.23 10.62
N VAL A 162 -11.59 15.92 10.71
CA VAL A 162 -12.06 15.07 11.82
C VAL A 162 -10.94 14.32 12.54
N ILE A 163 -9.70 14.47 12.11
CA ILE A 163 -8.54 13.81 12.74
C ILE A 163 -8.33 14.32 14.18
N ASP A 164 -8.01 13.40 15.08
CA ASP A 164 -7.64 13.67 16.48
C ASP A 164 -6.47 12.76 16.88
N SER A 165 -5.25 13.32 16.89
CA SER A 165 -4.02 12.58 17.16
C SER A 165 -3.18 13.13 18.34
N ALA A 166 -3.71 14.09 19.07
CA ALA A 166 -2.93 14.87 20.05
C ALA A 166 -3.51 14.82 21.48
N ARG A 167 -4.14 13.72 21.88
CA ARG A 167 -4.69 13.62 23.25
C ARG A 167 -3.59 13.37 24.29
N HIS A 168 -3.25 14.41 25.05
CA HIS A 168 -2.31 14.35 26.17
C HIS A 168 -2.72 15.36 27.25
N GLY A 169 -2.74 14.96 28.52
CA GLY A 169 -3.17 15.79 29.65
C GLY A 169 -4.69 16.00 29.69
N HIS A 170 -5.12 17.18 30.08
CA HIS A 170 -6.55 17.55 30.14
C HIS A 170 -7.03 18.04 28.78
N THR A 171 -7.62 17.16 27.98
CA THR A 171 -8.08 17.48 26.62
C THR A 171 -9.58 17.74 26.51
N GLY A 172 -10.32 17.64 27.62
CA GLY A 172 -11.77 17.69 27.63
C GLY A 172 -12.40 16.39 27.10
N ALA A 173 -13.72 16.41 26.92
CA ALA A 173 -14.45 15.28 26.38
C ALA A 173 -14.10 15.08 24.88
N ARG A 174 -14.15 13.82 24.42
CA ARG A 174 -13.94 13.48 23.02
C ARG A 174 -14.97 14.18 22.12
N ARG A 175 -14.51 14.76 21.01
CA ARG A 175 -15.39 15.37 20.00
C ARG A 175 -16.14 14.28 19.23
N THR A 176 -17.47 14.37 19.19
CA THR A 176 -18.30 13.47 18.36
C THR A 176 -17.89 13.57 16.90
N GLY A 177 -17.79 12.42 16.23
CA GLY A 177 -17.41 12.33 14.84
C GLY A 177 -15.89 12.36 14.57
N ALA A 178 -15.07 12.70 15.57
CA ALA A 178 -13.61 12.62 15.41
C ALA A 178 -13.15 11.19 15.08
N ILE A 179 -12.01 11.08 14.41
CA ILE A 179 -11.28 9.82 14.18
C ILE A 179 -9.97 9.93 14.96
N GLY A 180 -9.86 9.14 16.02
CA GLY A 180 -8.72 9.19 16.92
C GLY A 180 -7.54 8.35 16.44
N PHE A 181 -6.31 8.79 16.81
CA PHE A 181 -5.08 8.06 16.51
C PHE A 181 -4.19 7.98 17.76
N ALA A 182 -3.68 6.77 18.01
CA ALA A 182 -2.65 6.51 19.01
C ALA A 182 -1.51 5.70 18.39
N SER A 183 -0.28 6.23 18.48
CA SER A 183 0.91 5.60 17.91
C SER A 183 1.83 5.08 19.00
N LEU A 184 2.14 3.79 18.95
CA LEU A 184 3.06 3.12 19.85
C LEU A 184 4.37 2.80 19.11
N ARG A 185 5.51 2.92 19.79
CA ARG A 185 6.84 2.58 19.28
C ARG A 185 7.55 1.68 20.27
N GLY A 186 8.00 0.50 19.84
CA GLY A 186 8.69 -0.43 20.71
C GLY A 186 9.21 -1.66 19.99
N GLY A 187 10.27 -2.25 20.54
CA GLY A 187 10.86 -3.48 20.03
C GLY A 187 11.18 -3.46 18.54
N GLN A 188 10.86 -4.56 17.88
CA GLN A 188 11.05 -4.79 16.44
C GLN A 188 9.71 -5.11 15.73
N VAL A 189 8.61 -4.56 16.24
CA VAL A 189 7.27 -4.77 15.66
C VAL A 189 7.27 -4.26 14.22
N VAL A 190 6.90 -5.13 13.28
CA VAL A 190 6.86 -4.81 11.84
C VAL A 190 5.75 -3.82 11.53
N GLY A 191 4.56 -4.06 12.10
CA GLY A 191 3.41 -3.17 12.02
C GLY A 191 2.15 -3.85 12.53
N GLU A 192 1.52 -3.26 13.53
CA GLU A 192 0.20 -3.65 14.03
C GLU A 192 -0.74 -2.46 13.95
N HIS A 193 -1.98 -2.71 13.55
CA HIS A 193 -3.01 -1.69 13.40
C HIS A 193 -4.34 -2.26 13.89
N THR A 194 -5.01 -1.52 14.77
CA THR A 194 -6.36 -1.86 15.24
C THR A 194 -7.27 -0.66 15.03
N LEU A 195 -8.31 -0.85 14.25
CA LEU A 195 -9.45 0.07 14.18
C LEU A 195 -10.51 -0.40 15.18
N ILE A 196 -10.96 0.51 16.02
CA ILE A 196 -11.98 0.28 17.04
C ILE A 196 -13.16 1.17 16.73
N PHE A 197 -14.36 0.59 16.66
CA PHE A 197 -15.63 1.32 16.74
C PHE A 197 -16.24 1.04 18.10
N ALA A 198 -16.40 2.07 18.93
CA ALA A 198 -16.91 1.96 20.29
C ALA A 198 -18.23 2.71 20.45
N ALA A 199 -19.27 2.00 20.90
CA ALA A 199 -20.56 2.55 21.29
C ALA A 199 -20.72 2.51 22.82
N ALA A 200 -21.90 2.85 23.31
CA ALA A 200 -22.20 2.85 24.73
C ALA A 200 -22.30 1.42 25.33
N ASP A 201 -22.67 0.44 24.50
CA ASP A 201 -23.03 -0.92 24.91
C ASP A 201 -22.28 -2.03 24.15
N GLU A 202 -21.51 -1.68 23.13
CA GLU A 202 -20.70 -2.62 22.38
C GLU A 202 -19.43 -1.99 21.81
N GLN A 203 -18.51 -2.84 21.38
CA GLN A 203 -17.29 -2.45 20.68
C GLN A 203 -16.97 -3.46 19.59
N ILE A 204 -16.55 -2.95 18.42
CA ILE A 204 -16.04 -3.77 17.31
C ILE A 204 -14.59 -3.40 17.09
N ALA A 205 -13.70 -4.38 17.02
CA ALA A 205 -12.28 -4.19 16.73
C ALA A 205 -11.87 -4.96 15.47
N LEU A 206 -11.20 -4.28 14.54
CA LEU A 206 -10.61 -4.86 13.35
C LEU A 206 -9.09 -4.72 13.44
N THR A 207 -8.38 -5.84 13.59
CA THR A 207 -6.94 -5.86 13.83
C THR A 207 -6.18 -6.54 12.69
N HIS A 208 -5.11 -5.89 12.24
CA HIS A 208 -4.10 -6.46 11.36
C HIS A 208 -2.74 -6.47 12.06
N ARG A 209 -2.01 -7.59 12.00
CA ARG A 209 -0.65 -7.73 12.49
C ARG A 209 0.25 -8.24 11.38
N GLY A 210 1.25 -7.44 11.02
CA GLY A 210 2.31 -7.84 10.09
C GLY A 210 3.48 -8.44 10.86
N PHE A 211 3.83 -9.68 10.54
CA PHE A 211 4.97 -10.38 11.16
C PHE A 211 6.22 -10.34 10.28
N ASP A 212 6.05 -10.15 8.96
CA ASP A 212 7.12 -10.12 7.98
C ASP A 212 6.75 -9.18 6.82
N ARG A 213 7.75 -8.55 6.23
CA ARG A 213 7.61 -7.74 5.00
C ARG A 213 7.33 -8.59 3.75
N ARG A 214 7.47 -9.92 3.85
CA ARG A 214 7.16 -10.88 2.78
C ARG A 214 5.71 -10.75 2.30
N SER A 215 4.77 -10.39 3.17
CA SER A 215 3.36 -10.16 2.79
C SER A 215 3.19 -9.10 1.70
N PHE A 216 4.07 -8.08 1.65
CA PHE A 216 4.06 -7.07 0.59
C PHE A 216 4.58 -7.64 -0.74
N ALA A 217 5.65 -8.45 -0.68
CA ALA A 217 6.20 -9.09 -1.87
C ALA A 217 5.23 -10.12 -2.47
N ALA A 218 4.63 -10.96 -1.63
CA ALA A 218 3.62 -11.94 -2.03
C ALA A 218 2.40 -11.26 -2.67
N GLY A 219 1.94 -10.14 -2.10
CA GLY A 219 0.85 -9.34 -2.67
C GLY A 219 1.21 -8.71 -4.02
N ALA A 220 2.45 -8.23 -4.18
CA ALA A 220 2.92 -7.70 -5.46
C ALA A 220 3.01 -8.78 -6.54
N VAL A 221 3.47 -10.00 -6.20
CA VAL A 221 3.47 -11.14 -7.12
C VAL A 221 2.04 -11.56 -7.47
N ARG A 222 1.11 -11.58 -6.50
CA ARG A 222 -0.31 -11.80 -6.77
C ARG A 222 -0.87 -10.75 -7.74
N ALA A 223 -0.54 -9.47 -7.55
CA ALA A 223 -0.93 -8.40 -8.45
C ALA A 223 -0.34 -8.58 -9.87
N ALA A 224 0.91 -9.03 -9.96
CA ALA A 224 1.57 -9.34 -11.22
C ALA A 224 0.85 -10.45 -11.99
N LEU A 225 0.58 -11.58 -11.31
CA LEU A 225 -0.17 -12.70 -11.90
C LEU A 225 -1.58 -12.28 -12.33
N TRP A 226 -2.23 -11.45 -11.55
CA TRP A 226 -3.56 -10.92 -11.87
C TRP A 226 -3.53 -9.96 -13.06
N ALA A 227 -2.48 -9.11 -13.19
CA ALA A 227 -2.33 -8.15 -14.27
C ALA A 227 -1.87 -8.79 -15.59
N ALA A 228 -1.24 -9.96 -15.54
CA ALA A 228 -0.75 -10.67 -16.71
C ALA A 228 -1.88 -10.94 -17.71
N GLY A 229 -1.70 -10.48 -18.94
CA GLY A 229 -2.68 -10.61 -20.02
C GLY A 229 -3.90 -9.67 -19.95
N ARG A 230 -3.93 -8.72 -19.02
CA ARG A 230 -4.96 -7.69 -18.97
C ARG A 230 -4.64 -6.56 -19.96
N GLY A 231 -5.68 -5.96 -20.50
CA GLY A 231 -5.57 -4.74 -21.31
C GLY A 231 -5.14 -3.53 -20.47
N ALA A 232 -4.86 -2.43 -21.17
CA ALA A 232 -4.50 -1.15 -20.56
C ALA A 232 -5.54 -0.71 -19.51
N GLY A 233 -5.05 -0.17 -18.41
CA GLY A 233 -5.88 0.32 -17.30
C GLY A 233 -5.08 0.58 -16.05
N LEU A 234 -5.60 1.45 -15.18
CA LEU A 234 -5.09 1.70 -13.83
C LEU A 234 -5.92 0.92 -12.82
N PHE A 235 -5.27 0.00 -12.14
CA PHE A 235 -5.88 -0.92 -11.19
C PHE A 235 -5.26 -0.75 -9.80
N THR A 236 -6.02 -1.17 -8.79
CA THR A 236 -5.61 -1.16 -7.38
C THR A 236 -5.56 -2.57 -6.81
N MET A 237 -5.06 -2.71 -5.58
CA MET A 237 -5.14 -4.00 -4.87
C MET A 237 -6.58 -4.43 -4.56
N GLU A 238 -7.55 -3.52 -4.50
CA GLU A 238 -8.97 -3.89 -4.35
C GLU A 238 -9.48 -4.62 -5.60
N ASP A 239 -9.07 -4.18 -6.80
CA ASP A 239 -9.40 -4.85 -8.06
C ASP A 239 -8.76 -6.25 -8.11
N VAL A 240 -7.49 -6.36 -7.70
CA VAL A 240 -6.75 -7.64 -7.61
C VAL A 240 -7.42 -8.65 -6.67
N LEU A 241 -8.03 -8.15 -5.59
CA LEU A 241 -8.70 -8.98 -4.57
C LEU A 241 -10.19 -9.20 -4.83
N GLY A 242 -10.77 -8.54 -5.84
CA GLY A 242 -12.21 -8.64 -6.13
C GLY A 242 -13.10 -8.01 -5.04
N LEU A 243 -12.66 -6.90 -4.45
CA LEU A 243 -13.36 -6.21 -3.36
C LEU A 243 -14.27 -5.06 -3.84
N ARG A 244 -14.25 -4.76 -5.13
CA ARG A 244 -15.13 -3.79 -5.82
C ARG A 244 -16.28 -4.47 -6.52
#